data_6db7a3b6a23f0250c6b7351909e3e164
#
_entry.id   6db7a3b6a23f0250c6b7351909e3e164
#
_cell.length_a   1.000
_cell.length_b   1.000
_cell.length_c   1.000
_cell.angle_alpha   90.00
_cell.angle_beta   90.00
_cell.angle_gamma   90.00
#
_symmetry.space_group_name_H-M   'P 1'
#
loop_
_entity.id
_entity.type
_entity.pdbx_description
1 polymer ?
#
loop_
_entity_poly.entity_id
_entity_poly.type
_entity_poly.pdbx_seq_one_letter_code
_entity_poly.pdbx_strand_id
1 'polypeptide(L)'
;MNAVQPKTRPERQNQRTLIVCVGVVCLMIGLSFASVPLYQLFCAVTGYGGTTQVAAKKSDTVTGRDMRVRFDATTMPGLPWNFQPVQREVRLKVGENAMAYYRAKNMSDETITGVATFNVTPQKVGQYFQKIDCFCFTEQTLKSGESADMPVAFFVDPSISDDPNMNDVKTITLSYSFFSAPSNGPNVSSAEKLRAVNTPQKVVAG
;
A
#
# COMPACT_ATOMS: atom_id res chain seq x y z
N MET A 1 -56.60 -24.69 31.58
CA MET A 1 -55.54 -25.65 31.87
C MET A 1 -54.87 -26.04 30.56
N ASN A 2 -53.80 -25.38 30.18
CA ASN A 2 -53.05 -25.68 28.97
C ASN A 2 -51.99 -26.73 29.32
N ALA A 3 -52.24 -27.98 28.90
CA ALA A 3 -51.27 -29.06 29.04
C ALA A 3 -50.07 -28.80 28.10
N VAL A 4 -48.91 -28.57 28.70
CA VAL A 4 -47.64 -28.52 27.98
C VAL A 4 -47.33 -29.95 27.51
N GLN A 5 -47.50 -30.21 26.21
CA GLN A 5 -47.13 -31.49 25.61
C GLN A 5 -45.60 -31.67 25.64
N PRO A 6 -45.07 -32.77 26.10
CA PRO A 6 -43.65 -33.04 26.10
C PRO A 6 -43.19 -33.22 24.65
N LYS A 7 -42.21 -32.39 24.21
CA LYS A 7 -41.59 -32.44 22.92
C LYS A 7 -41.04 -33.83 22.63
N THR A 8 -41.53 -34.48 21.57
CA THR A 8 -41.19 -35.85 21.19
C THR A 8 -39.70 -36.02 20.85
N ARG A 9 -39.09 -37.19 21.11
CA ARG A 9 -37.67 -37.49 20.85
C ARG A 9 -37.15 -37.07 19.43
N PRO A 10 -37.90 -37.25 18.32
CA PRO A 10 -37.45 -36.83 16.98
C PRO A 10 -37.30 -35.31 16.84
N GLU A 11 -38.13 -34.48 17.49
CA GLU A 11 -38.02 -33.03 17.44
C GLU A 11 -36.74 -32.51 18.10
N ARG A 12 -36.32 -33.11 19.19
CA ARG A 12 -35.05 -32.75 19.86
C ARG A 12 -33.82 -33.13 19.03
N GLN A 13 -33.91 -34.24 18.31
CA GLN A 13 -32.81 -34.70 17.46
C GLN A 13 -32.67 -33.79 16.21
N ASN A 14 -33.78 -33.42 15.59
CA ASN A 14 -33.80 -32.45 14.46
C ASN A 14 -33.29 -31.08 14.91
N GLN A 15 -33.67 -30.61 16.09
CA GLN A 15 -33.20 -29.33 16.63
C GLN A 15 -31.69 -29.34 16.90
N ARG A 16 -31.13 -30.44 17.41
CA ARG A 16 -29.67 -30.59 17.59
C ARG A 16 -28.95 -30.56 16.23
N THR A 17 -29.43 -31.27 15.22
CA THR A 17 -28.87 -31.28 13.89
C THR A 17 -28.93 -29.89 13.28
N LEU A 18 -30.02 -29.16 13.40
CA LEU A 18 -30.15 -27.79 12.94
C LEU A 18 -29.11 -26.88 13.59
N ILE A 19 -28.94 -26.93 14.91
CA ILE A 19 -27.97 -26.11 15.63
C ILE A 19 -26.53 -26.41 15.18
N VAL A 20 -26.20 -27.68 14.97
CA VAL A 20 -24.89 -28.10 14.49
C VAL A 20 -24.65 -27.56 13.07
N CYS A 21 -25.62 -27.71 12.19
CA CYS A 21 -25.50 -27.20 10.80
C CYS A 21 -25.32 -25.67 10.77
N VAL A 22 -26.13 -24.94 11.56
CA VAL A 22 -25.99 -23.48 11.66
C VAL A 22 -24.63 -23.11 12.27
N GLY A 23 -24.18 -23.85 13.28
CA GLY A 23 -22.85 -23.63 13.87
C GLY A 23 -21.71 -23.84 12.88
N VAL A 24 -21.76 -24.87 12.06
CA VAL A 24 -20.77 -25.13 11.01
C VAL A 24 -20.77 -24.02 9.96
N VAL A 25 -21.93 -23.57 9.51
CA VAL A 25 -22.02 -22.47 8.53
C VAL A 25 -21.43 -21.18 9.11
N CYS A 26 -21.78 -20.83 10.36
CA CYS A 26 -21.23 -19.66 11.03
C CYS A 26 -19.70 -19.75 11.20
N LEU A 27 -19.19 -20.94 11.52
CA LEU A 27 -17.75 -21.19 11.63
C LEU A 27 -17.05 -20.99 10.28
N MET A 28 -17.61 -21.53 9.20
CA MET A 28 -17.04 -21.39 7.85
C MET A 28 -16.99 -19.91 7.40
N ILE A 29 -18.07 -19.17 7.67
CA ILE A 29 -18.12 -17.74 7.39
C ILE A 29 -17.05 -17.00 8.22
N GLY A 30 -16.97 -17.29 9.52
CA GLY A 30 -15.96 -16.69 10.40
C GLY A 30 -14.52 -16.96 9.94
N LEU A 31 -14.20 -18.18 9.54
CA LEU A 31 -12.89 -18.54 8.98
C LEU A 31 -12.59 -17.81 7.66
N SER A 32 -13.59 -17.65 6.78
CA SER A 32 -13.43 -16.91 5.54
C SER A 32 -13.05 -15.44 5.80
N PHE A 33 -13.71 -14.77 6.73
CA PHE A 33 -13.37 -13.40 7.10
C PHE A 33 -12.04 -13.30 7.84
N ALA A 34 -11.70 -14.29 8.67
CA ALA A 34 -10.43 -14.30 9.40
C ALA A 34 -9.21 -14.56 8.50
N SER A 35 -9.38 -15.20 7.34
CA SER A 35 -8.28 -15.51 6.42
C SER A 35 -7.62 -14.26 5.85
N VAL A 36 -8.38 -13.19 5.58
CA VAL A 36 -7.85 -11.95 5.00
C VAL A 36 -6.85 -11.24 5.93
N PRO A 37 -7.19 -10.92 7.20
CA PRO A 37 -6.23 -10.29 8.09
C PRO A 37 -5.04 -11.20 8.43
N LEU A 38 -5.27 -12.51 8.50
CA LEU A 38 -4.18 -13.46 8.74
C LEU A 38 -3.19 -13.50 7.57
N TYR A 39 -3.69 -13.47 6.33
CA TYR A 39 -2.85 -13.41 5.14
C TYR A 39 -2.07 -12.08 5.05
N GLN A 40 -2.70 -10.96 5.37
CA GLN A 40 -2.03 -9.66 5.42
C GLN A 40 -0.90 -9.64 6.46
N LEU A 41 -1.15 -10.19 7.64
CA LEU A 41 -0.12 -10.32 8.68
C LEU A 41 1.03 -11.22 8.21
N PHE A 42 0.73 -12.35 7.58
CA PHE A 42 1.74 -13.24 7.00
C PHE A 42 2.60 -12.52 5.96
N CYS A 43 2.00 -11.79 5.01
CA CYS A 43 2.74 -11.01 4.01
C CYS A 43 3.58 -9.90 4.64
N ALA A 44 3.07 -9.23 5.68
CA ALA A 44 3.80 -8.18 6.38
C ALA A 44 5.03 -8.71 7.13
N VAL A 45 4.90 -9.89 7.76
CA VAL A 45 6.02 -10.49 8.53
C VAL A 45 7.05 -11.17 7.62
N THR A 46 6.60 -11.82 6.56
CA THR A 46 7.48 -12.61 5.66
C THR A 46 8.01 -11.81 4.47
N GLY A 47 7.42 -10.63 4.17
CA GLY A 47 7.72 -9.88 2.94
C GLY A 47 7.30 -10.63 1.66
N TYR A 48 6.47 -11.68 1.79
CA TYR A 48 6.02 -12.48 0.66
C TYR A 48 5.15 -11.64 -0.28
N GLY A 49 5.34 -11.82 -1.59
CA GLY A 49 4.62 -11.04 -2.61
C GLY A 49 5.31 -9.72 -3.00
N GLY A 50 6.59 -9.50 -2.63
CA GLY A 50 7.36 -8.31 -3.02
C GLY A 50 7.06 -7.06 -2.18
N THR A 51 6.38 -7.23 -1.03
CA THR A 51 6.22 -6.15 -0.05
C THR A 51 7.56 -5.88 0.61
N THR A 52 8.04 -4.64 0.50
CA THR A 52 9.28 -4.22 1.15
C THR A 52 9.03 -3.90 2.63
N GLN A 53 10.03 -4.17 3.44
CA GLN A 53 10.03 -3.74 4.84
C GLN A 53 10.29 -2.24 4.92
N VAL A 54 9.71 -1.58 5.93
CA VAL A 54 10.02 -0.20 6.26
C VAL A 54 11.00 -0.22 7.43
N ALA A 55 12.25 0.14 7.15
CA ALA A 55 13.27 0.19 8.19
C ALA A 55 13.13 1.48 9.01
N ALA A 56 13.00 1.32 10.32
CA ALA A 56 13.02 2.46 11.24
C ALA A 56 14.43 3.08 11.37
N LYS A 57 15.47 2.43 10.88
CA LYS A 57 16.88 2.81 11.05
C LYS A 57 17.69 2.47 9.80
N LYS A 58 18.72 3.27 9.54
CA LYS A 58 19.73 2.98 8.51
C LYS A 58 20.48 1.69 8.84
N SER A 59 21.00 1.01 7.81
CA SER A 59 21.91 -0.11 8.03
C SER A 59 23.24 0.39 8.59
N ASP A 60 23.74 -0.28 9.62
CA ASP A 60 25.06 -0.01 10.23
C ASP A 60 26.14 -0.96 9.72
N THR A 61 25.77 -1.98 8.94
CA THR A 61 26.69 -3.02 8.44
C THR A 61 26.68 -3.05 6.92
N VAL A 62 27.85 -2.89 6.30
CA VAL A 62 28.03 -3.00 4.85
C VAL A 62 28.83 -4.27 4.57
N THR A 63 28.33 -5.11 3.67
CA THR A 63 29.01 -6.34 3.24
C THR A 63 29.82 -6.09 1.96
N GLY A 64 30.72 -7.00 1.62
CA GLY A 64 31.53 -6.91 0.40
C GLY A 64 30.78 -7.25 -0.91
N ARG A 65 29.49 -7.63 -0.84
CA ARG A 65 28.70 -8.04 -2.01
C ARG A 65 28.18 -6.83 -2.76
N ASP A 66 28.55 -6.69 -4.05
CA ASP A 66 28.00 -5.64 -4.92
C ASP A 66 26.61 -6.02 -5.43
N MET A 67 25.71 -5.03 -5.47
CA MET A 67 24.38 -5.17 -6.00
C MET A 67 24.01 -3.98 -6.89
N ARG A 68 23.18 -4.25 -7.89
CA ARG A 68 22.65 -3.24 -8.79
C ARG A 68 21.16 -3.04 -8.50
N VAL A 69 20.76 -1.79 -8.28
CA VAL A 69 19.34 -1.42 -8.16
C VAL A 69 18.95 -0.60 -9.37
N ARG A 70 17.97 -1.08 -10.13
CA ARG A 70 17.36 -0.38 -11.27
C ARG A 70 16.05 0.25 -10.85
N PHE A 71 15.77 1.39 -11.45
CA PHE A 71 14.56 2.16 -11.19
C PHE A 71 13.70 2.22 -12.43
N ASP A 72 12.42 1.92 -12.26
CA ASP A 72 11.41 1.97 -13.30
C ASP A 72 10.22 2.81 -12.83
N ALA A 73 9.54 3.46 -13.76
CA ALA A 73 8.47 4.40 -13.48
C ALA A 73 7.38 4.29 -14.55
N THR A 74 6.14 4.17 -14.11
CA THR A 74 4.99 4.07 -15.00
C THR A 74 3.86 4.99 -14.49
N THR A 75 3.17 5.66 -15.41
CA THR A 75 1.90 6.33 -15.14
C THR A 75 0.78 5.53 -15.78
N MET A 76 -0.30 5.31 -15.03
CA MET A 76 -1.47 4.60 -15.53
C MET A 76 -2.34 5.51 -16.42
N PRO A 77 -3.13 4.93 -17.33
CA PRO A 77 -4.05 5.68 -18.15
C PRO A 77 -4.98 6.56 -17.30
N GLY A 78 -5.19 7.81 -17.73
CA GLY A 78 -6.01 8.79 -17.00
C GLY A 78 -5.24 9.72 -16.07
N LEU A 79 -3.93 9.49 -15.86
CA LEU A 79 -3.06 10.44 -15.15
C LEU A 79 -2.11 11.12 -16.15
N PRO A 80 -2.33 12.38 -16.54
CA PRO A 80 -1.51 13.10 -17.50
C PRO A 80 -0.22 13.64 -16.86
N TRP A 81 0.50 12.78 -16.16
CA TRP A 81 1.79 13.08 -15.55
C TRP A 81 2.93 12.45 -16.35
N ASN A 82 4.01 13.19 -16.48
CA ASN A 82 5.31 12.62 -16.90
C ASN A 82 6.05 12.21 -15.62
N PHE A 83 6.19 10.91 -15.43
CA PHE A 83 6.85 10.34 -14.26
C PHE A 83 8.02 9.47 -14.68
N GLN A 84 9.21 9.78 -14.19
CA GLN A 84 10.43 9.07 -14.59
C GLN A 84 11.48 9.09 -13.46
N PRO A 85 12.33 8.05 -13.39
CA PRO A 85 13.47 8.06 -12.48
C PRO A 85 14.54 9.02 -13.00
N VAL A 86 15.15 9.80 -12.09
CA VAL A 86 16.30 10.67 -12.42
C VAL A 86 17.54 9.82 -12.70
N GLN A 87 17.75 8.76 -11.91
CA GLN A 87 18.78 7.76 -12.15
C GLN A 87 18.14 6.44 -12.58
N ARG A 88 18.62 5.82 -13.64
CA ARG A 88 18.11 4.52 -14.12
C ARG A 88 18.62 3.35 -13.32
N GLU A 89 19.83 3.45 -12.77
CA GLU A 89 20.41 2.43 -11.90
C GLU A 89 21.40 3.05 -10.92
N VAL A 90 21.53 2.40 -9.77
CA VAL A 90 22.56 2.67 -8.77
C VAL A 90 23.25 1.35 -8.42
N ARG A 91 24.58 1.39 -8.33
CA ARG A 91 25.39 0.27 -7.83
C ARG A 91 25.76 0.60 -6.40
N LEU A 92 25.55 -0.35 -5.51
CA LEU A 92 25.82 -0.21 -4.09
C LEU A 92 26.28 -1.54 -3.50
N LYS A 93 26.92 -1.49 -2.37
CA LYS A 93 27.20 -2.67 -1.58
C LYS A 93 26.01 -3.02 -0.71
N VAL A 94 25.77 -4.29 -0.49
CA VAL A 94 24.71 -4.75 0.42
C VAL A 94 24.96 -4.16 1.81
N GLY A 95 23.93 -3.57 2.39
CA GLY A 95 23.99 -2.78 3.63
C GLY A 95 24.30 -1.29 3.44
N GLU A 96 24.71 -0.87 2.25
CA GLU A 96 24.96 0.53 1.95
C GLU A 96 23.66 1.30 1.79
N ASN A 97 23.55 2.47 2.45
CA ASN A 97 22.39 3.34 2.33
C ASN A 97 22.52 4.18 1.05
N ALA A 98 21.50 4.12 0.21
CA ALA A 98 21.46 4.85 -1.04
C ALA A 98 20.19 5.71 -1.13
N MET A 99 20.25 6.74 -1.98
CA MET A 99 19.14 7.60 -2.29
C MET A 99 18.96 7.70 -3.81
N ALA A 100 17.73 7.52 -4.24
CA ALA A 100 17.32 7.73 -5.63
C ALA A 100 16.22 8.77 -5.71
N TYR A 101 16.08 9.42 -6.86
CA TYR A 101 15.09 10.44 -7.09
C TYR A 101 14.21 10.04 -8.27
N TYR A 102 12.91 10.26 -8.12
CA TYR A 102 11.94 10.24 -9.19
C TYR A 102 11.43 11.65 -9.42
N ARG A 103 11.15 11.98 -10.66
CA ARG A 103 10.56 13.26 -11.03
C ARG A 103 9.20 13.04 -11.64
N ALA A 104 8.21 13.71 -11.07
CA ALA A 104 6.86 13.80 -11.61
C ALA A 104 6.63 15.23 -12.13
N LYS A 105 5.94 15.35 -13.27
CA LYS A 105 5.47 16.61 -13.81
C LYS A 105 4.05 16.46 -14.30
N ASN A 106 3.16 17.34 -13.83
CA ASN A 106 1.81 17.42 -14.34
C ASN A 106 1.81 18.12 -15.72
N MET A 107 1.35 17.42 -16.73
CA MET A 107 1.29 17.89 -18.12
C MET A 107 -0.07 18.46 -18.51
N SER A 108 -1.02 18.52 -17.59
CA SER A 108 -2.36 19.06 -17.81
C SER A 108 -2.49 20.51 -17.32
N ASP A 109 -3.60 21.13 -17.68
CA ASP A 109 -3.96 22.48 -17.26
C ASP A 109 -4.70 22.50 -15.90
N GLU A 110 -4.93 21.34 -15.29
CA GLU A 110 -5.66 21.18 -14.04
C GLU A 110 -4.76 20.70 -12.91
N THR A 111 -5.17 20.98 -11.67
CA THR A 111 -4.55 20.39 -10.48
C THR A 111 -5.02 18.95 -10.32
N ILE A 112 -4.09 18.00 -10.31
CA ILE A 112 -4.40 16.58 -10.22
C ILE A 112 -3.68 15.95 -9.03
N THR A 113 -4.39 15.08 -8.32
CA THR A 113 -3.84 14.26 -7.24
C THR A 113 -3.57 12.85 -7.74
N GLY A 114 -2.37 12.38 -7.50
CA GLY A 114 -1.93 11.03 -7.82
C GLY A 114 -1.53 10.23 -6.58
N VAL A 115 -1.72 8.92 -6.65
CA VAL A 115 -1.29 7.96 -5.64
C VAL A 115 -0.27 7.01 -6.26
N ALA A 116 0.83 6.76 -5.56
CA ALA A 116 1.86 5.85 -6.02
C ALA A 116 1.74 4.48 -5.36
N THR A 117 1.93 3.44 -6.15
CA THR A 117 2.26 2.10 -5.67
C THR A 117 3.65 1.72 -6.15
N PHE A 118 4.26 0.75 -5.48
CA PHE A 118 5.58 0.27 -5.88
C PHE A 118 5.65 -1.25 -5.80
N ASN A 119 6.59 -1.81 -6.55
CA ASN A 119 6.91 -3.23 -6.55
C ASN A 119 8.42 -3.45 -6.68
N VAL A 120 8.91 -4.53 -6.09
CA VAL A 120 10.32 -4.96 -6.17
C VAL A 120 10.41 -6.29 -6.91
N THR A 121 11.29 -6.35 -7.89
CA THR A 121 11.53 -7.55 -8.69
C THR A 121 13.01 -7.97 -8.61
N PRO A 122 13.34 -9.25 -8.38
CA PRO A 122 12.47 -10.41 -8.13
C PRO A 122 11.71 -10.33 -6.81
N GLN A 123 10.49 -10.85 -6.75
CA GLN A 123 9.65 -10.80 -5.54
C GLN A 123 10.32 -11.41 -4.30
N LYS A 124 11.15 -12.45 -4.49
CA LYS A 124 11.90 -13.10 -3.40
C LYS A 124 12.85 -12.16 -2.66
N VAL A 125 13.23 -11.04 -3.28
CA VAL A 125 14.13 -10.03 -2.68
C VAL A 125 13.36 -9.00 -1.85
N GLY A 126 12.04 -8.94 -1.97
CA GLY A 126 11.23 -7.92 -1.30
C GLY A 126 11.46 -7.84 0.21
N GLN A 127 11.67 -8.97 0.87
CA GLN A 127 11.97 -9.04 2.31
C GLN A 127 13.33 -8.42 2.69
N TYR A 128 14.29 -8.38 1.78
CA TYR A 128 15.63 -7.81 1.99
C TYR A 128 15.76 -6.38 1.49
N PHE A 129 14.77 -5.88 0.75
CA PHE A 129 14.75 -4.51 0.27
C PHE A 129 14.08 -3.61 1.29
N GLN A 130 14.90 -2.84 2.02
CA GLN A 130 14.45 -1.96 3.09
C GLN A 130 14.33 -0.52 2.61
N LYS A 131 13.16 0.07 2.75
CA LYS A 131 12.93 1.50 2.53
C LYS A 131 12.98 2.23 3.87
N ILE A 132 13.75 3.30 3.93
CA ILE A 132 13.86 4.14 5.11
C ILE A 132 12.83 5.24 5.04
N ASP A 133 12.71 5.89 3.87
CA ASP A 133 11.78 6.98 3.63
C ASP A 133 11.19 6.88 2.23
N CYS A 134 9.91 7.22 2.10
CA CYS A 134 9.20 7.10 0.86
C CYS A 134 7.99 8.04 0.78
N PHE A 135 7.84 8.67 -0.37
CA PHE A 135 6.67 9.49 -0.71
C PHE A 135 5.40 8.68 -1.05
N CYS A 136 5.49 7.35 -1.17
CA CYS A 136 4.43 6.51 -1.73
C CYS A 136 3.20 6.29 -0.83
N PHE A 137 3.24 6.69 0.42
CA PHE A 137 2.10 6.57 1.34
C PHE A 137 1.25 7.84 1.43
N THR A 138 1.65 8.91 0.74
CA THR A 138 0.92 10.18 0.72
C THR A 138 0.45 10.48 -0.69
N GLU A 139 -0.77 10.98 -0.78
CA GLU A 139 -1.28 11.53 -2.03
C GLU A 139 -0.42 12.73 -2.45
N GLN A 140 -0.02 12.74 -3.72
CA GLN A 140 0.76 13.82 -4.30
C GLN A 140 -0.15 14.68 -5.15
N THR A 141 -0.27 15.96 -4.82
CA THR A 141 -1.08 16.91 -5.59
C THR A 141 -0.15 17.85 -6.33
N LEU A 142 -0.23 17.85 -7.65
CA LEU A 142 0.55 18.75 -8.51
C LEU A 142 -0.40 19.70 -9.25
N LYS A 143 -0.10 20.99 -9.19
CA LYS A 143 -0.77 22.02 -9.97
C LYS A 143 -0.45 21.86 -11.44
N SER A 144 -1.20 22.58 -12.31
CA SER A 144 -0.90 22.66 -13.75
C SER A 144 0.57 23.01 -14.00
N GLY A 145 1.25 22.16 -14.77
CA GLY A 145 2.65 22.35 -15.14
C GLY A 145 3.68 22.15 -14.03
N GLU A 146 3.24 21.89 -12.79
CA GLU A 146 4.12 21.72 -11.62
C GLU A 146 4.95 20.43 -11.73
N SER A 147 6.20 20.52 -11.25
CA SER A 147 7.11 19.39 -11.16
C SER A 147 7.55 19.19 -9.72
N ALA A 148 7.62 17.93 -9.27
CA ALA A 148 8.11 17.55 -7.95
C ALA A 148 9.17 16.46 -8.06
N ASP A 149 10.26 16.62 -7.30
CA ASP A 149 11.27 15.58 -7.12
C ASP A 149 10.94 14.78 -5.85
N MET A 150 10.91 13.46 -6.00
CA MET A 150 10.46 12.52 -4.98
C MET A 150 11.64 11.64 -4.56
N PRO A 151 12.25 11.88 -3.39
CA PRO A 151 13.36 11.08 -2.90
C PRO A 151 12.88 9.73 -2.38
N VAL A 152 13.68 8.70 -2.62
CA VAL A 152 13.52 7.35 -2.05
C VAL A 152 14.84 6.96 -1.40
N ALA A 153 14.85 6.85 -0.09
CA ALA A 153 15.99 6.36 0.68
C ALA A 153 15.81 4.87 0.97
N PHE A 154 16.81 4.06 0.65
CA PHE A 154 16.73 2.61 0.77
C PHE A 154 18.10 1.99 1.04
N PHE A 155 18.11 0.72 1.45
CA PHE A 155 19.26 -0.16 1.46
C PHE A 155 18.82 -1.61 1.20
N VAL A 156 19.79 -2.47 0.90
CA VAL A 156 19.57 -3.92 0.82
C VAL A 156 20.09 -4.53 2.10
N ASP A 157 19.25 -5.30 2.80
CA ASP A 157 19.56 -5.89 4.08
C ASP A 157 20.78 -6.83 3.98
N PRO A 158 21.79 -6.71 4.86
CA PRO A 158 22.96 -7.57 4.87
C PRO A 158 22.65 -9.07 4.92
N SER A 159 21.55 -9.47 5.55
CA SER A 159 21.12 -10.87 5.66
C SER A 159 20.82 -11.55 4.31
N ILE A 160 20.65 -10.80 3.23
CA ILE A 160 20.56 -11.36 1.85
C ILE A 160 21.81 -12.15 1.46
N SER A 161 22.95 -11.83 2.07
CA SER A 161 24.21 -12.51 1.78
C SER A 161 24.31 -13.89 2.43
N ASP A 162 23.52 -14.11 3.48
CA ASP A 162 23.49 -15.37 4.23
C ASP A 162 22.46 -16.36 3.65
N ASP A 163 21.58 -15.92 2.75
CA ASP A 163 20.58 -16.77 2.13
C ASP A 163 21.09 -17.37 0.80
N PRO A 164 21.29 -18.70 0.73
CA PRO A 164 21.75 -19.38 -0.49
C PRO A 164 20.81 -19.17 -1.70
N ASN A 165 19.50 -18.97 -1.46
CA ASN A 165 18.50 -18.75 -2.51
C ASN A 165 18.62 -17.38 -3.17
N MET A 166 19.43 -16.49 -2.61
CA MET A 166 19.64 -15.13 -3.11
C MET A 166 20.98 -14.97 -3.85
N ASN A 167 21.78 -16.03 -3.97
CA ASN A 167 23.10 -15.97 -4.62
C ASN A 167 23.03 -15.63 -6.12
N ASP A 168 21.94 -16.00 -6.78
CA ASP A 168 21.67 -15.72 -8.20
C ASP A 168 21.25 -14.25 -8.45
N VAL A 169 20.79 -13.55 -7.41
CA VAL A 169 20.29 -12.18 -7.55
C VAL A 169 21.43 -11.17 -7.52
N LYS A 170 21.69 -10.56 -8.66
CA LYS A 170 22.69 -9.47 -8.83
C LYS A 170 22.04 -8.12 -9.09
N THR A 171 20.76 -8.13 -9.48
CA THR A 171 20.01 -6.92 -9.85
C THR A 171 18.64 -6.95 -9.22
N ILE A 172 18.26 -5.85 -8.60
CA ILE A 172 16.92 -5.59 -8.05
C ILE A 172 16.31 -4.47 -8.88
N THR A 173 15.04 -4.59 -9.24
CA THR A 173 14.32 -3.51 -9.92
C THR A 173 13.23 -2.99 -8.99
N LEU A 174 13.27 -1.69 -8.70
CA LEU A 174 12.24 -0.95 -7.98
C LEU A 174 11.38 -0.22 -9.00
N SER A 175 10.13 -0.65 -9.15
CA SER A 175 9.17 -0.06 -10.08
C SER A 175 8.12 0.73 -9.31
N TYR A 176 7.86 1.96 -9.70
CA TYR A 176 6.78 2.79 -9.21
C TYR A 176 5.71 2.98 -10.27
N SER A 177 4.44 2.87 -9.85
CA SER A 177 3.29 3.15 -10.72
C SER A 177 2.40 4.20 -10.06
N PHE A 178 2.12 5.29 -10.78
CA PHE A 178 1.19 6.33 -10.37
C PHE A 178 -0.19 6.11 -10.99
N PHE A 179 -1.19 6.33 -10.16
CA PHE A 179 -2.62 6.28 -10.50
C PHE A 179 -3.24 7.63 -10.19
N SER A 180 -4.28 8.00 -10.92
CA SER A 180 -5.14 9.11 -10.52
C SER A 180 -5.85 8.73 -9.22
N ALA A 181 -5.78 9.60 -8.22
CA ALA A 181 -6.56 9.40 -7.00
C ALA A 181 -8.05 9.40 -7.36
N PRO A 182 -8.87 8.50 -6.75
CA PRO A 182 -10.31 8.55 -6.94
C PRO A 182 -10.83 9.93 -6.50
N SER A 183 -11.63 10.57 -7.32
CA SER A 183 -12.22 11.90 -7.08
C SER A 183 -13.20 11.97 -5.88
N ASN A 184 -13.20 10.97 -5.02
CA ASN A 184 -14.05 10.83 -3.83
C ASN A 184 -13.42 11.34 -2.53
N GLY A 185 -12.43 12.23 -2.61
CA GLY A 185 -12.13 13.08 -1.47
C GLY A 185 -13.32 14.02 -1.20
N PRO A 186 -13.66 14.36 0.07
CA PRO A 186 -14.72 15.33 0.33
C PRO A 186 -14.37 16.63 -0.40
N ASN A 187 -15.23 17.02 -1.35
CA ASN A 187 -15.13 18.27 -2.06
C ASN A 187 -15.20 19.41 -1.03
N VAL A 188 -14.04 19.85 -0.55
CA VAL A 188 -13.93 20.97 0.39
C VAL A 188 -14.61 22.23 -0.21
N SER A 189 -14.62 22.35 -1.55
CA SER A 189 -15.33 23.41 -2.25
C SER A 189 -16.85 23.36 -2.09
N SER A 190 -17.45 22.17 -1.92
CA SER A 190 -18.90 22.02 -1.72
C SER A 190 -19.31 22.36 -0.28
N ALA A 191 -18.46 22.02 0.70
CA ALA A 191 -18.72 22.38 2.11
C ALA A 191 -18.55 23.89 2.36
N GLU A 192 -17.64 24.53 1.68
CA GLU A 192 -17.41 25.97 1.76
C GLU A 192 -18.53 26.76 1.05
N LYS A 193 -19.02 26.28 -0.08
CA LYS A 193 -20.16 26.88 -0.77
C LYS A 193 -21.45 26.77 0.03
N LEU A 194 -21.68 25.69 0.75
CA LEU A 194 -22.85 25.52 1.63
C LEU A 194 -22.78 26.43 2.87
N ARG A 195 -21.59 26.74 3.38
CA ARG A 195 -21.40 27.69 4.48
C ARG A 195 -21.64 29.14 4.04
N ALA A 196 -21.27 29.51 2.81
CA ALA A 196 -21.45 30.84 2.28
C ALA A 196 -22.93 31.18 2.01
N VAL A 197 -23.79 30.19 1.71
CA VAL A 197 -25.23 30.37 1.48
C VAL A 197 -26.01 30.50 2.79
N ASN A 198 -25.50 30.04 3.91
CA ASN A 198 -26.21 29.99 5.20
C ASN A 198 -25.80 31.09 6.20
N THR A 199 -25.14 32.16 5.74
CA THR A 199 -24.86 33.32 6.59
C THR A 199 -26.06 34.27 6.55
N PRO A 200 -26.83 34.40 7.63
CA PRO A 200 -27.96 35.35 7.63
C PRO A 200 -27.42 36.77 7.55
N GLN A 201 -27.84 37.52 6.51
CA GLN A 201 -27.61 38.94 6.40
C GLN A 201 -28.26 39.66 7.61
N LYS A 202 -27.40 40.23 8.43
CA LYS A 202 -27.79 41.09 9.54
C LYS A 202 -28.39 42.38 8.93
N VAL A 203 -29.72 42.47 8.89
CA VAL A 203 -30.41 43.67 8.53
C VAL A 203 -30.09 44.74 9.58
N VAL A 204 -29.32 45.75 9.17
CA VAL A 204 -29.14 46.99 9.96
C VAL A 204 -30.32 47.88 9.65
N ALA A 205 -31.28 47.99 10.60
CA ALA A 205 -32.26 49.05 10.64
C ALA A 205 -31.60 50.25 11.32
N GLY A 206 -31.53 51.33 10.59
CA GLY A 206 -31.24 52.67 11.07
C GLY A 206 -32.48 53.56 10.90
#